data_ca50e3433cd1aa572014a5f088da8a99
#
_entry.id   ca50e3433cd1aa572014a5f088da8a99
#
_cell.length_a   1.000
_cell.length_b   1.000
_cell.length_c   1.000
_cell.angle_alpha   90.00
_cell.angle_beta   90.00
_cell.angle_gamma   90.00
#
_symmetry.space_group_name_H-M   'P 1'
#
loop_
_entity.id
_entity.type
_entity.pdbx_description
1 polymer ?
#
loop_
_entity_poly.entity_id
_entity_poly.type
_entity_poly.pdbx_seq_one_letter_code
_entity_poly.pdbx_strand_id
1 'polypeptide(L)'
;LNEVLATSARDRYKYKDVVDPIMGCDTIFQSCISGLKVGILFGGERAGLSNEDLFLAKRLIRIPSNPMFSSLNLAQSVLLISYQLNVCSLKKNTKTSHNNVPYSKANYEEMQAFATRLETELDKKNFFYPEGKKKRMKTRLRKLIYGLELNKEDVKILHGVLKALIKKN
;
A
#
# COMPACT_ATOMS: atom_id res chain seq x y z
N LEU A 1 -26.55 15.96 6.40
CA LEU A 1 -25.21 15.38 6.32
C LEU A 1 -24.57 15.34 7.71
N ASN A 2 -23.79 14.30 7.99
CA ASN A 2 -23.06 14.17 9.23
C ASN A 2 -21.65 14.79 9.12
N GLU A 3 -21.05 14.68 7.96
CA GLU A 3 -19.74 15.25 7.65
C GLU A 3 -19.73 15.91 6.27
N VAL A 4 -18.93 16.97 6.13
CA VAL A 4 -18.70 17.66 4.86
C VAL A 4 -17.20 17.83 4.67
N LEU A 5 -16.71 17.48 3.50
CA LEU A 5 -15.36 17.80 3.04
C LEU A 5 -15.50 18.77 1.83
N ALA A 6 -14.44 19.49 1.52
CA ALA A 6 -14.45 20.41 0.39
C ALA A 6 -13.17 20.28 -0.43
N THR A 7 -13.25 20.44 -1.74
CA THR A 7 -12.07 20.52 -2.60
C THR A 7 -11.62 21.96 -2.76
N SER A 8 -10.34 22.24 -2.62
CA SER A 8 -9.78 23.59 -2.83
C SER A 8 -8.35 23.52 -3.33
N ALA A 9 -8.04 24.33 -4.35
CA ALA A 9 -6.67 24.54 -4.82
C ALA A 9 -5.96 25.70 -4.08
N ARG A 10 -6.69 26.51 -3.29
CA ARG A 10 -6.17 27.72 -2.65
C ARG A 10 -5.44 27.40 -1.35
N ASP A 11 -4.30 28.05 -1.12
CA ASP A 11 -3.42 27.86 0.05
C ASP A 11 -3.79 28.71 1.29
N ARG A 12 -4.92 29.42 1.24
CA ARG A 12 -5.24 30.47 2.21
C ARG A 12 -5.72 30.00 3.59
N TYR A 13 -5.87 28.69 3.77
CA TYR A 13 -6.59 28.17 4.97
C TYR A 13 -5.64 27.54 5.97
N LYS A 14 -4.85 28.40 6.65
CA LYS A 14 -3.91 27.99 7.70
C LYS A 14 -4.56 27.29 8.91
N TYR A 15 -5.87 27.32 9.04
CA TYR A 15 -6.62 26.79 10.19
C TYR A 15 -7.44 25.53 9.86
N LYS A 16 -7.38 25.02 8.63
CA LYS A 16 -8.09 23.81 8.21
C LYS A 16 -7.12 22.69 7.94
N ASP A 17 -7.52 21.49 8.33
CA ASP A 17 -6.80 20.27 8.01
C ASP A 17 -6.91 20.01 6.49
N VAL A 18 -5.77 20.07 5.82
CA VAL A 18 -5.66 19.87 4.36
C VAL A 18 -5.05 18.52 4.11
N VAL A 19 -5.77 17.69 3.39
CA VAL A 19 -5.36 16.32 3.05
C VAL A 19 -5.27 16.11 1.54
N ASP A 20 -4.49 15.14 1.11
CA ASP A 20 -4.49 14.69 -0.28
C ASP A 20 -5.76 13.87 -0.61
N PRO A 21 -6.04 13.60 -1.90
CA PRO A 21 -7.21 12.83 -2.31
C PRO A 21 -7.25 11.41 -1.74
N ILE A 22 -6.09 10.77 -1.53
CA ILE A 22 -6.02 9.40 -1.01
C ILE A 22 -6.53 9.38 0.43
N MET A 23 -5.97 10.22 1.29
CA MET A 23 -6.37 10.34 2.69
C MET A 23 -7.81 10.87 2.83
N GLY A 24 -8.18 11.86 2.04
CA GLY A 24 -9.54 12.43 2.04
C GLY A 24 -10.59 11.41 1.67
N CYS A 25 -10.38 10.66 0.59
CA CYS A 25 -11.32 9.64 0.13
C CYS A 25 -11.35 8.42 1.07
N ASP A 26 -10.23 8.03 1.68
CA ASP A 26 -10.24 6.98 2.69
C ASP A 26 -11.06 7.40 3.92
N THR A 27 -10.90 8.63 4.39
CA THR A 27 -11.72 9.19 5.49
C THR A 27 -13.21 9.15 5.15
N ILE A 28 -13.60 9.62 3.96
CA ILE A 28 -14.99 9.59 3.49
C ILE A 28 -15.52 8.16 3.49
N PHE A 29 -14.74 7.24 2.93
CA PHE A 29 -15.13 5.85 2.81
C PHE A 29 -15.33 5.19 4.18
N GLN A 30 -14.43 5.43 5.15
CA GLN A 30 -14.58 4.91 6.51
C GLN A 30 -15.81 5.48 7.20
N SER A 31 -16.08 6.78 7.05
CA SER A 31 -17.28 7.43 7.59
C SER A 31 -18.56 6.82 7.00
N CYS A 32 -18.59 6.61 5.68
CA CYS A 32 -19.75 5.98 5.01
C CYS A 32 -20.00 4.54 5.49
N ILE A 33 -18.96 3.75 5.68
CA ILE A 33 -19.08 2.38 6.22
C ILE A 33 -19.63 2.39 7.66
N SER A 34 -19.26 3.41 8.42
CA SER A 34 -19.79 3.62 9.77
C SER A 34 -21.24 4.14 9.79
N GLY A 35 -21.90 4.23 8.62
CA GLY A 35 -23.28 4.68 8.48
C GLY A 35 -23.48 6.20 8.44
N LEU A 36 -22.39 6.98 8.37
CA LEU A 36 -22.49 8.43 8.29
C LEU A 36 -22.80 8.91 6.87
N LYS A 37 -23.60 9.95 6.76
CA LYS A 37 -23.88 10.64 5.49
C LYS A 37 -22.84 11.72 5.27
N VAL A 38 -21.97 11.53 4.29
CA VAL A 38 -20.85 12.44 3.97
C VAL A 38 -21.15 13.18 2.67
N GLY A 39 -20.86 14.48 2.64
CA GLY A 39 -20.94 15.33 1.45
C GLY A 39 -19.58 15.86 1.05
N ILE A 40 -19.39 16.10 -0.25
CA ILE A 40 -18.19 16.74 -0.78
C ILE A 40 -18.61 18.00 -1.52
N LEU A 41 -18.04 19.14 -1.14
CA LEU A 41 -18.25 20.42 -1.82
C LEU A 41 -17.21 20.61 -2.91
N PHE A 42 -17.69 20.96 -4.09
CA PHE A 42 -16.87 21.37 -5.22
C PHE A 42 -17.20 22.82 -5.56
N GLY A 43 -16.17 23.62 -5.79
CA GLY A 43 -16.34 25.03 -6.14
C GLY A 43 -16.77 25.23 -7.59
N GLY A 44 -17.55 26.25 -7.84
CA GLY A 44 -17.90 26.68 -9.21
C GLY A 44 -16.65 27.09 -10.01
N GLU A 45 -16.71 26.99 -11.34
CA GLU A 45 -15.59 27.22 -12.25
C GLU A 45 -14.96 28.61 -12.15
N ARG A 46 -15.78 29.65 -11.95
CA ARG A 46 -15.33 31.04 -11.93
C ARG A 46 -14.68 31.46 -10.61
N ALA A 47 -15.33 31.13 -9.49
CA ALA A 47 -14.96 31.67 -8.17
C ALA A 47 -14.44 30.61 -7.19
N GLY A 48 -14.65 29.33 -7.48
CA GLY A 48 -14.41 28.26 -6.52
C GLY A 48 -15.42 28.28 -5.37
N LEU A 49 -15.08 27.75 -4.22
CA LEU A 49 -15.87 27.82 -3.00
C LEU A 49 -15.64 29.15 -2.28
N SER A 50 -16.70 29.70 -1.70
CA SER A 50 -16.63 30.86 -0.82
C SER A 50 -16.01 30.48 0.54
N ASN A 51 -15.66 31.48 1.35
CA ASN A 51 -15.18 31.23 2.70
C ASN A 51 -16.27 30.60 3.59
N GLU A 52 -17.53 30.95 3.33
CA GLU A 52 -18.69 30.41 4.03
C GLU A 52 -18.88 28.92 3.71
N ASP A 53 -18.77 28.54 2.43
CA ASP A 53 -18.81 27.13 2.02
C ASP A 53 -17.70 26.32 2.68
N LEU A 54 -16.50 26.86 2.68
CA LEU A 54 -15.34 26.20 3.26
C LEU A 54 -15.40 26.11 4.78
N PHE A 55 -16.12 27.05 5.44
CA PHE A 55 -16.34 26.96 6.88
C PHE A 55 -17.15 25.73 7.27
N LEU A 56 -18.08 25.30 6.43
CA LEU A 56 -18.88 24.09 6.63
C LEU A 56 -18.07 22.79 6.52
N ALA A 57 -16.96 22.82 5.81
CA ALA A 57 -16.15 21.64 5.60
C ALA A 57 -15.27 21.33 6.82
N LYS A 58 -15.29 20.09 7.27
CA LYS A 58 -14.40 19.57 8.35
C LYS A 58 -12.94 19.52 7.89
N ARG A 59 -12.70 19.14 6.63
CA ARG A 59 -11.38 19.02 6.00
C ARG A 59 -11.41 19.51 4.57
N LEU A 60 -10.24 19.93 4.08
CA LEU A 60 -10.05 20.31 2.69
C LEU A 60 -9.25 19.22 1.96
N ILE A 61 -9.75 18.81 0.81
CA ILE A 61 -9.04 17.91 -0.09
C ILE A 61 -8.32 18.76 -1.13
N ARG A 62 -7.00 18.68 -1.18
CA ARG A 62 -6.20 19.33 -2.21
C ARG A 62 -5.73 18.30 -3.22
N ILE A 63 -6.20 18.44 -4.45
CA ILE A 63 -5.73 17.63 -5.57
C ILE A 63 -4.38 18.20 -6.02
N PRO A 64 -3.27 17.41 -5.96
CA PRO A 64 -1.97 17.87 -6.44
C PRO A 64 -2.04 18.24 -7.92
N SER A 65 -1.60 19.45 -8.24
CA SER A 65 -1.59 20.01 -9.60
C SER A 65 -0.33 20.85 -9.81
N ASN A 66 -0.13 21.35 -11.03
CA ASN A 66 0.98 22.23 -11.31
C ASN A 66 0.89 23.50 -10.44
N PRO A 67 1.92 23.85 -9.65
CA PRO A 67 1.92 25.06 -8.81
C PRO A 67 1.63 26.36 -9.58
N MET A 68 2.04 26.44 -10.84
CA MET A 68 1.76 27.59 -11.71
C MET A 68 0.32 27.60 -12.23
N PHE A 69 -0.39 26.47 -12.16
CA PHE A 69 -1.75 26.28 -12.63
C PHE A 69 -2.49 25.33 -11.70
N SER A 70 -2.74 25.77 -10.47
CA SER A 70 -3.28 24.91 -9.41
C SER A 70 -4.77 24.60 -9.55
N SER A 71 -5.51 25.41 -10.34
CA SER A 71 -6.95 25.22 -10.52
C SER A 71 -7.21 24.16 -11.60
N LEU A 72 -7.97 23.13 -11.24
CA LEU A 72 -8.48 22.13 -12.17
C LEU A 72 -9.91 22.49 -12.59
N ASN A 73 -10.29 22.07 -13.80
CA ASN A 73 -11.68 22.11 -14.24
C ASN A 73 -12.56 21.33 -13.27
N LEU A 74 -13.79 21.82 -13.04
CA LEU A 74 -14.73 21.20 -12.10
C LEU A 74 -15.01 19.74 -12.42
N ALA A 75 -15.28 19.40 -13.67
CA ALA A 75 -15.57 18.02 -14.07
C ALA A 75 -14.36 17.10 -13.85
N GLN A 76 -13.15 17.59 -14.11
CA GLN A 76 -11.91 16.84 -13.82
C GLN A 76 -11.72 16.61 -12.31
N SER A 77 -11.98 17.62 -11.49
CA SER A 77 -11.92 17.49 -10.04
C SER A 77 -12.92 16.45 -9.51
N VAL A 78 -14.15 16.48 -9.99
CA VAL A 78 -15.18 15.49 -9.65
C VAL A 78 -14.75 14.10 -10.08
N LEU A 79 -14.25 13.96 -11.32
CA LEU A 79 -13.78 12.67 -11.84
C LEU A 79 -12.67 12.08 -10.99
N LEU A 80 -11.64 12.87 -10.63
CA LEU A 80 -10.51 12.42 -9.83
C LEU A 80 -10.92 11.94 -8.43
N ILE A 81 -11.79 12.70 -7.77
CA ILE A 81 -12.29 12.32 -6.45
C ILE A 81 -13.18 11.08 -6.53
N SER A 82 -14.06 11.00 -7.52
CA SER A 82 -14.92 9.84 -7.74
C SER A 82 -14.12 8.58 -8.06
N TYR A 83 -13.08 8.71 -8.89
CA TYR A 83 -12.15 7.63 -9.19
C TYR A 83 -11.43 7.15 -7.91
N GLN A 84 -10.92 8.09 -7.10
CA GLN A 84 -10.21 7.75 -5.87
C GLN A 84 -11.14 7.07 -4.84
N LEU A 85 -12.40 7.51 -4.72
CA LEU A 85 -13.40 6.83 -3.89
C LEU A 85 -13.68 5.41 -4.36
N ASN A 86 -13.78 5.20 -5.68
CA ASN A 86 -13.93 3.87 -6.26
C ASN A 86 -12.71 2.98 -5.94
N VAL A 87 -11.50 3.51 -6.05
CA VAL A 87 -10.26 2.79 -5.66
C VAL A 87 -10.29 2.38 -4.19
N CYS A 88 -10.74 3.25 -3.28
CA CYS A 88 -10.92 2.91 -1.87
C CYS A 88 -11.93 1.78 -1.67
N SER A 89 -13.05 1.80 -2.40
CA SER A 89 -14.07 0.74 -2.39
C SER A 89 -13.49 -0.60 -2.87
N LEU A 90 -12.79 -0.60 -3.99
CA LEU A 90 -12.18 -1.81 -4.57
C LEU A 90 -11.13 -2.42 -3.65
N LYS A 91 -10.26 -1.61 -3.03
CA LYS A 91 -9.25 -2.09 -2.08
C LYS A 91 -9.84 -2.85 -0.90
N LYS A 92 -11.05 -2.52 -0.48
CA LYS A 92 -11.72 -3.22 0.62
C LYS A 92 -12.43 -4.49 0.14
N ASN A 93 -13.01 -4.44 -1.07
CA ASN A 93 -13.62 -5.62 -1.68
C ASN A 93 -12.58 -6.68 -2.05
N THR A 94 -11.36 -6.29 -2.41
CA THR A 94 -10.25 -7.24 -2.64
C THR A 94 -9.76 -7.89 -1.34
N LYS A 95 -9.96 -7.28 -0.18
CA LYS A 95 -9.72 -7.96 1.11
C LYS A 95 -10.79 -9.02 1.44
N THR A 96 -11.94 -8.99 0.76
CA THR A 96 -13.04 -9.95 0.96
C THR A 96 -13.25 -10.92 -0.21
N SER A 97 -12.65 -10.68 -1.39
CA SER A 97 -12.92 -11.46 -2.62
C SER A 97 -11.78 -12.35 -3.09
N HIS A 98 -10.61 -12.28 -2.50
CA HIS A 98 -9.73 -13.43 -2.60
C HIS A 98 -10.23 -14.45 -1.56
N ASN A 99 -10.54 -15.67 -2.00
CA ASN A 99 -10.47 -16.86 -1.18
C ASN A 99 -9.06 -16.89 -0.58
N ASN A 100 -8.82 -16.02 0.40
CA ASN A 100 -7.67 -16.09 1.24
C ASN A 100 -7.89 -17.30 2.14
N VAL A 101 -7.51 -18.47 1.68
CA VAL A 101 -6.71 -19.32 2.56
C VAL A 101 -5.78 -18.33 3.25
N PRO A 102 -5.80 -18.18 4.58
CA PRO A 102 -5.02 -17.16 5.26
C PRO A 102 -3.58 -17.34 4.82
N TYR A 103 -3.11 -16.38 4.00
CA TYR A 103 -1.76 -16.36 3.45
C TYR A 103 -0.86 -15.98 4.62
N SER A 104 -0.66 -16.95 5.52
CA SER A 104 0.19 -16.71 6.67
C SER A 104 1.62 -16.62 6.13
N LYS A 105 2.14 -15.39 6.04
CA LYS A 105 3.57 -15.19 5.72
C LYS A 105 4.38 -16.15 6.57
N ALA A 106 5.38 -16.77 5.98
CA ALA A 106 6.31 -17.59 6.72
C ALA A 106 6.96 -16.73 7.82
N ASN A 107 7.02 -17.24 9.01
CA ASN A 107 7.64 -16.52 10.12
C ASN A 107 9.18 -16.55 9.99
N TYR A 108 9.84 -15.72 10.81
CA TYR A 108 11.28 -15.60 10.77
C TYR A 108 11.99 -16.94 11.01
N GLU A 109 11.48 -17.77 11.91
CA GLU A 109 12.06 -19.06 12.28
C GLU A 109 11.99 -20.06 11.12
N GLU A 110 10.85 -20.11 10.40
CA GLU A 110 10.67 -20.96 9.22
C GLU A 110 11.62 -20.56 8.09
N MET A 111 11.78 -19.27 7.85
CA MET A 111 12.71 -18.74 6.85
C MET A 111 14.17 -19.00 7.24
N GLN A 112 14.50 -18.84 8.51
CA GLN A 112 15.83 -19.09 9.05
C GLN A 112 16.20 -20.59 8.96
N ALA A 113 15.26 -21.47 9.29
CA ALA A 113 15.48 -22.93 9.18
C ALA A 113 15.78 -23.33 7.73
N PHE A 114 15.03 -22.79 6.77
CA PHE A 114 15.28 -23.03 5.35
C PHE A 114 16.64 -22.48 4.90
N ALA A 115 16.94 -21.22 5.22
CA ALA A 115 18.20 -20.58 4.86
C ALA A 115 19.42 -21.33 5.40
N THR A 116 19.37 -21.74 6.67
CA THR A 116 20.45 -22.49 7.31
C THR A 116 20.65 -23.85 6.67
N ARG A 117 19.56 -24.56 6.38
CA ARG A 117 19.64 -25.87 5.71
C ARG A 117 20.22 -25.73 4.30
N LEU A 118 19.76 -24.76 3.52
CA LEU A 118 20.28 -24.49 2.18
C LEU A 118 21.78 -24.16 2.22
N GLU A 119 22.22 -23.28 3.15
CA GLU A 119 23.62 -22.94 3.32
C GLU A 119 24.48 -24.18 3.63
N THR A 120 24.01 -25.06 4.52
CA THR A 120 24.70 -26.27 4.87
C THR A 120 24.90 -27.19 3.68
N GLU A 121 23.87 -27.40 2.87
CA GLU A 121 23.98 -28.27 1.71
C GLU A 121 24.83 -27.67 0.59
N LEU A 122 24.77 -26.36 0.40
CA LEU A 122 25.65 -25.65 -0.52
C LEU A 122 27.12 -25.68 -0.10
N ASP A 123 27.38 -25.60 1.20
CA ASP A 123 28.75 -25.69 1.75
C ASP A 123 29.36 -27.07 1.51
N LYS A 124 28.59 -28.15 1.71
CA LYS A 124 29.00 -29.52 1.38
C LYS A 124 29.39 -29.71 -0.09
N LYS A 125 28.82 -28.88 -0.96
CA LYS A 125 29.05 -28.89 -2.42
C LYS A 125 30.12 -27.87 -2.86
N ASN A 126 30.84 -27.25 -1.93
CA ASN A 126 31.87 -26.23 -2.19
C ASN A 126 31.36 -25.03 -2.99
N PHE A 127 30.07 -24.70 -2.88
CA PHE A 127 29.46 -23.56 -3.59
C PHE A 127 30.06 -22.20 -3.19
N PHE A 128 30.47 -22.08 -1.94
CA PHE A 128 31.01 -20.82 -1.38
C PHE A 128 32.54 -20.72 -1.56
N TYR A 129 33.00 -20.80 -2.79
CA TYR A 129 34.41 -20.66 -3.17
C TYR A 129 34.66 -19.31 -3.86
N PRO A 130 35.83 -18.65 -3.67
CA PRO A 130 36.93 -18.99 -2.77
C PRO A 130 36.62 -18.64 -1.30
N GLU A 131 37.31 -19.28 -0.37
CA GLU A 131 37.05 -19.20 1.08
C GLU A 131 37.00 -17.76 1.60
N GLY A 132 37.87 -16.86 1.11
CA GLY A 132 37.87 -15.44 1.48
C GLY A 132 36.56 -14.68 1.14
N LYS A 133 35.70 -15.22 0.27
CA LYS A 133 34.42 -14.66 -0.10
C LYS A 133 33.22 -15.34 0.56
N LYS A 134 33.44 -16.47 1.23
CA LYS A 134 32.41 -17.34 1.82
C LYS A 134 31.43 -16.58 2.71
N LYS A 135 31.92 -15.81 3.67
CA LYS A 135 31.07 -15.00 4.57
C LYS A 135 30.17 -14.04 3.84
N ARG A 136 30.73 -13.33 2.85
CA ARG A 136 29.97 -12.36 2.03
C ARG A 136 28.91 -13.07 1.18
N MET A 137 29.23 -14.21 0.61
CA MET A 137 28.29 -15.00 -0.21
C MET A 137 27.14 -15.54 0.62
N LYS A 138 27.39 -16.09 1.82
CA LYS A 138 26.35 -16.53 2.76
C LYS A 138 25.44 -15.37 3.17
N THR A 139 26.00 -14.23 3.52
CA THR A 139 25.21 -13.02 3.86
C THR A 139 24.31 -12.58 2.68
N ARG A 140 24.82 -12.64 1.45
CA ARG A 140 24.06 -12.27 0.25
C ARG A 140 22.95 -13.26 -0.04
N LEU A 141 23.19 -14.55 0.12
CA LEU A 141 22.17 -15.59 -0.01
C LEU A 141 21.04 -15.41 1.02
N ARG A 142 21.38 -15.15 2.28
CA ARG A 142 20.37 -14.85 3.32
C ARG A 142 19.53 -13.64 2.98
N LYS A 143 20.16 -12.54 2.54
CA LYS A 143 19.42 -11.34 2.10
C LYS A 143 18.44 -11.64 0.97
N LEU A 144 18.84 -12.49 0.03
CA LEU A 144 17.97 -12.91 -1.08
C LEU A 144 16.78 -13.71 -0.54
N ILE A 145 17.00 -14.69 0.30
CA ILE A 145 15.94 -15.55 0.88
C ILE A 145 14.97 -14.70 1.72
N TYR A 146 15.47 -13.83 2.60
CA TYR A 146 14.62 -12.98 3.43
C TYR A 146 13.90 -11.87 2.63
N GLY A 147 14.39 -11.54 1.43
CA GLY A 147 13.70 -10.65 0.50
C GLY A 147 12.54 -11.28 -0.26
N LEU A 148 12.39 -12.60 -0.21
CA LEU A 148 11.24 -13.30 -0.79
C LEU A 148 10.05 -13.21 0.17
N GLU A 149 8.92 -12.78 -0.34
CA GLU A 149 7.65 -12.74 0.42
C GLU A 149 6.97 -14.11 0.41
N LEU A 150 7.61 -15.10 1.03
CA LEU A 150 7.12 -16.49 1.04
C LEU A 150 6.03 -16.69 2.11
N ASN A 151 5.09 -17.58 1.81
CA ASN A 151 4.17 -18.14 2.78
C ASN A 151 4.69 -19.48 3.32
N LYS A 152 3.98 -20.05 4.31
CA LYS A 152 4.36 -21.34 4.92
C LYS A 152 4.40 -22.50 3.93
N GLU A 153 3.48 -22.51 2.97
CA GLU A 153 3.42 -23.57 1.94
C GLU A 153 4.60 -23.44 0.97
N ASP A 154 4.97 -22.20 0.58
CA ASP A 154 6.13 -21.96 -0.27
C ASP A 154 7.41 -22.47 0.38
N VAL A 155 7.60 -22.22 1.69
CA VAL A 155 8.75 -22.71 2.45
C VAL A 155 8.78 -24.26 2.49
N LYS A 156 7.63 -24.91 2.68
CA LYS A 156 7.51 -26.38 2.61
C LYS A 156 7.91 -26.91 1.23
N ILE A 157 7.42 -26.27 0.15
CA ILE A 157 7.79 -26.63 -1.23
C ILE A 157 9.30 -26.51 -1.41
N LEU A 158 9.90 -25.40 -1.00
CA LEU A 158 11.36 -25.19 -1.10
C LEU A 158 12.16 -26.23 -0.31
N HIS A 159 11.70 -26.62 0.89
CA HIS A 159 12.28 -27.73 1.63
C HIS A 159 12.17 -29.06 0.89
N GLY A 160 11.03 -29.30 0.19
CA GLY A 160 10.82 -30.47 -0.65
C GLY A 160 11.77 -30.50 -1.85
N VAL A 161 11.92 -29.40 -2.55
CA VAL A 161 12.86 -29.24 -3.67
C VAL A 161 14.30 -29.52 -3.20
N LEU A 162 14.72 -28.90 -2.10
CA LEU A 162 16.04 -29.10 -1.55
C LEU A 162 16.28 -30.59 -1.18
N LYS A 163 15.28 -31.24 -0.56
CA LYS A 163 15.35 -32.68 -0.22
C LYS A 163 15.51 -33.55 -1.48
N ALA A 164 14.78 -33.24 -2.55
CA ALA A 164 14.87 -34.00 -3.80
C ALA A 164 16.24 -33.86 -4.46
N LEU A 165 16.83 -32.64 -4.45
CA LEU A 165 18.16 -32.38 -5.02
C LEU A 165 19.32 -33.01 -4.21
N ILE A 166 19.11 -33.24 -2.92
CA ILE A 166 20.14 -33.87 -2.04
C ILE A 166 20.10 -35.39 -2.11
N LYS A 167 18.91 -35.94 -2.41
CA LYS A 167 18.77 -37.42 -2.55
C LYS A 167 19.59 -37.87 -3.75
N LYS A 168 20.78 -38.46 -3.49
CA LYS A 168 21.49 -39.23 -4.51
C LYS A 168 20.65 -40.45 -4.87
N ASN A 169 20.42 -40.65 -6.19
CA ASN A 169 20.04 -41.96 -6.71
C ASN A 169 21.10 -42.97 -6.36
#